data_552c0ba24b32922d31b16cfb0cfc9a77
#
_entry.id   552c0ba24b32922d31b16cfb0cfc9a77
#
_cell.length_a   1.000
_cell.length_b   1.000
_cell.length_c   1.000
_cell.angle_alpha   90.00
_cell.angle_beta   90.00
_cell.angle_gamma   90.00
#
_symmetry.space_group_name_H-M   'P 1'
#
loop_
_entity.id
_entity.type
_entity.pdbx_description
1 polymer ?
#
loop_
_entity_poly.entity_id
_entity_poly.type
_entity_poly.pdbx_seq_one_letter_code
_entity_poly.pdbx_strand_id
1 'polypeptide(L)'
;MGNPPVTGIVMATHIEAAPFIDSGTFIQVEKKPLPVFVHGSFYLIISGVGKSCSAIAATYLITKYNTEMMFNIGAAGSTSDRYSAGDIIHIDTVIEYDRPPMRGSWSRKTAPDILQGFPLATLATQDRAVVSVIEREEVGKLASLVDMEGAAFVQACRLFGVKAYLFKIVTDTPSHTDNNEIVENIRRLRDRLYCFFMDNFMS
;
A
#
# COMPACT_ATOMS: atom_id res chain seq x y z
N MET A 1 2.43 -29.87 -11.85
CA MET A 1 1.90 -28.52 -11.57
C MET A 1 3.08 -27.75 -11.00
N GLY A 2 3.40 -26.54 -11.52
CA GLY A 2 4.48 -25.70 -10.96
C GLY A 2 4.09 -25.23 -9.55
N ASN A 3 5.09 -24.95 -8.71
CA ASN A 3 4.83 -24.32 -7.40
C ASN A 3 4.12 -22.97 -7.61
N PRO A 4 3.20 -22.56 -6.70
CA PRO A 4 2.59 -21.24 -6.79
C PRO A 4 3.68 -20.16 -6.71
N PRO A 5 3.49 -19.01 -7.38
CA PRO A 5 4.49 -17.95 -7.37
C PRO A 5 4.68 -17.39 -5.95
N VAL A 6 5.93 -17.14 -5.60
CA VAL A 6 6.25 -16.52 -4.31
C VAL A 6 5.76 -15.06 -4.33
N THR A 7 4.90 -14.72 -3.40
CA THR A 7 4.21 -13.44 -3.34
C THR A 7 4.62 -12.64 -2.10
N GLY A 8 5.03 -11.39 -2.30
CA GLY A 8 5.35 -10.47 -1.21
C GLY A 8 4.18 -9.53 -0.91
N ILE A 9 3.96 -9.24 0.36
CA ILE A 9 2.98 -8.27 0.86
C ILE A 9 3.72 -7.25 1.71
N VAL A 10 3.64 -5.98 1.35
CA VAL A 10 4.19 -4.86 2.13
C VAL A 10 3.04 -4.11 2.79
N MET A 11 3.08 -4.06 4.12
CA MET A 11 2.18 -3.25 4.95
C MET A 11 2.98 -2.28 5.80
N ALA A 12 2.48 -1.06 5.98
CA ALA A 12 3.24 -0.01 6.67
C ALA A 12 3.34 -0.24 8.19
N THR A 13 2.26 -0.69 8.81
CA THR A 13 2.15 -0.71 10.28
C THR A 13 1.67 -2.05 10.83
N HIS A 14 2.05 -2.31 12.09
CA HIS A 14 1.48 -3.43 12.86
C HIS A 14 -0.04 -3.31 13.04
N ILE A 15 -0.57 -2.07 13.05
CA ILE A 15 -2.02 -1.84 13.21
C ILE A 15 -2.76 -2.40 12.01
N GLU A 16 -2.28 -2.13 10.80
CA GLU A 16 -2.88 -2.65 9.56
C GLU A 16 -2.70 -4.17 9.45
N ALA A 17 -1.52 -4.68 9.79
CA ALA A 17 -1.17 -6.08 9.66
C ALA A 17 -1.77 -6.97 10.76
N ALA A 18 -2.29 -6.40 11.85
CA ALA A 18 -2.74 -7.16 13.02
C ALA A 18 -3.71 -8.30 12.68
N PRO A 19 -4.75 -8.15 11.82
CA PRO A 19 -5.65 -9.26 11.50
C PRO A 19 -4.95 -10.43 10.80
N PHE A 20 -3.92 -10.17 10.01
CA PHE A 20 -3.12 -11.21 9.35
C PHE A 20 -2.26 -12.01 10.34
N ILE A 21 -1.76 -11.33 11.37
CA ILE A 21 -0.81 -11.85 12.36
C ILE A 21 -1.54 -12.49 13.53
N ASP A 22 -2.51 -11.77 14.10
CA ASP A 22 -3.21 -12.16 15.34
C ASP A 22 -4.18 -13.35 15.09
N SER A 23 -4.66 -13.53 13.86
CA SER A 23 -5.45 -14.72 13.48
C SER A 23 -4.64 -16.02 13.49
N GLY A 24 -3.30 -15.93 13.57
CA GLY A 24 -2.43 -17.10 13.43
C GLY A 24 -2.28 -17.60 11.98
N THR A 25 -2.88 -16.89 11.01
CA THR A 25 -2.77 -17.23 9.58
C THR A 25 -1.33 -17.05 9.11
N PHE A 26 -0.69 -15.94 9.47
CA PHE A 26 0.71 -15.68 9.16
C PHE A 26 1.62 -15.94 10.37
N ILE A 27 2.67 -16.73 10.18
CA ILE A 27 3.63 -17.10 11.23
C ILE A 27 4.90 -16.28 11.06
N GLN A 28 5.40 -15.67 12.14
CA GLN A 28 6.62 -14.87 12.11
C GLN A 28 7.84 -15.74 11.85
N VAL A 29 8.58 -15.43 10.78
CA VAL A 29 9.84 -16.10 10.40
C VAL A 29 11.08 -15.23 10.64
N GLU A 30 10.89 -13.91 10.70
CA GLU A 30 11.97 -12.97 11.02
C GLU A 30 11.49 -11.84 11.96
N LYS A 31 12.41 -11.41 12.84
CA LYS A 31 12.20 -10.24 13.71
C LYS A 31 13.04 -9.04 13.27
N LYS A 32 14.22 -9.29 12.72
CA LYS A 32 15.21 -8.28 12.29
C LYS A 32 15.80 -8.67 10.93
N PRO A 33 16.17 -7.71 10.07
CA PRO A 33 16.06 -6.25 10.29
C PRO A 33 14.62 -5.73 10.29
N LEU A 34 13.69 -6.40 9.60
CA LEU A 34 12.26 -6.09 9.53
C LEU A 34 11.44 -7.32 9.94
N PRO A 35 10.28 -7.14 10.57
CA PRO A 35 9.38 -8.26 10.87
C PRO A 35 8.83 -8.86 9.59
N VAL A 36 9.07 -10.17 9.38
CA VAL A 36 8.54 -10.94 8.25
C VAL A 36 7.71 -12.10 8.77
N PHE A 37 6.56 -12.30 8.14
CA PHE A 37 5.61 -13.36 8.44
C PHE A 37 5.32 -14.15 7.17
N VAL A 38 5.01 -15.44 7.27
CA VAL A 38 4.76 -16.33 6.14
C VAL A 38 3.45 -17.09 6.28
N HIS A 39 2.76 -17.26 5.16
CA HIS A 39 1.66 -18.21 4.99
C HIS A 39 1.72 -18.81 3.58
N GLY A 40 1.99 -20.12 3.49
CA GLY A 40 2.20 -20.77 2.19
C GLY A 40 3.30 -20.10 1.37
N SER A 41 2.97 -19.61 0.17
CA SER A 41 3.88 -18.85 -0.70
C SER A 41 3.86 -17.33 -0.47
N PHE A 42 3.11 -16.84 0.51
CA PHE A 42 2.97 -15.42 0.81
C PHE A 42 3.92 -15.00 1.94
N TYR A 43 4.71 -13.95 1.71
CA TYR A 43 5.59 -13.32 2.68
C TYR A 43 5.10 -11.90 2.97
N LEU A 44 4.63 -11.65 4.19
CA LEU A 44 4.19 -10.34 4.66
C LEU A 44 5.32 -9.67 5.44
N ILE A 45 5.65 -8.43 5.09
CA ILE A 45 6.64 -7.61 5.80
C ILE A 45 5.99 -6.34 6.33
N ILE A 46 6.37 -5.94 7.55
CA ILE A 46 5.99 -4.64 8.11
C ILE A 46 7.14 -3.67 7.86
N SER A 47 6.89 -2.71 6.96
CA SER A 47 7.94 -1.81 6.47
C SER A 47 8.28 -0.67 7.42
N GLY A 48 7.33 -0.18 8.20
CA GLY A 48 7.30 1.18 8.70
C GLY A 48 6.66 2.13 7.69
N VAL A 49 6.27 3.32 8.16
CA VAL A 49 5.61 4.36 7.37
C VAL A 49 6.61 5.13 6.51
N GLY A 50 6.20 5.47 5.29
CA GLY A 50 6.93 6.36 4.41
C GLY A 50 7.63 5.68 3.24
N LYS A 51 7.99 6.50 2.24
CA LYS A 51 8.55 6.06 0.95
C LYS A 51 9.80 5.21 1.10
N SER A 52 10.76 5.65 1.90
CA SER A 52 12.03 4.94 2.10
C SER A 52 11.82 3.58 2.75
N CYS A 53 10.96 3.51 3.78
CA CYS A 53 10.64 2.27 4.46
C CYS A 53 10.00 1.26 3.50
N SER A 54 9.04 1.69 2.72
CA SER A 54 8.34 0.87 1.74
C SER A 54 9.27 0.32 0.65
N ALA A 55 10.16 1.15 0.10
CA ALA A 55 11.14 0.73 -0.90
C ALA A 55 12.14 -0.30 -0.34
N ILE A 56 12.64 -0.09 0.88
CA ILE A 56 13.56 -1.01 1.56
C ILE A 56 12.88 -2.36 1.78
N ALA A 57 11.64 -2.35 2.29
CA ALA A 57 10.89 -3.57 2.57
C ALA A 57 10.58 -4.36 1.29
N ALA A 58 10.15 -3.69 0.23
CA ALA A 58 9.90 -4.31 -1.06
C ALA A 58 11.19 -4.93 -1.62
N THR A 59 12.29 -4.19 -1.64
CA THR A 59 13.60 -4.68 -2.08
C THR A 59 14.05 -5.90 -1.26
N TYR A 60 13.84 -5.86 0.06
CA TYR A 60 14.19 -6.96 0.95
C TYR A 60 13.44 -8.25 0.61
N LEU A 61 12.12 -8.18 0.42
CA LEU A 61 11.32 -9.35 0.03
C LEU A 61 11.75 -9.89 -1.34
N ILE A 62 11.93 -9.01 -2.32
CA ILE A 62 12.33 -9.39 -3.68
C ILE A 62 13.68 -10.10 -3.67
N THR A 63 14.67 -9.55 -3.00
CA THR A 63 16.04 -10.08 -3.06
C THR A 63 16.27 -11.28 -2.16
N LYS A 64 15.58 -11.36 -1.03
CA LYS A 64 15.78 -12.46 -0.07
C LYS A 64 14.91 -13.68 -0.34
N TYR A 65 13.64 -13.44 -0.70
CA TYR A 65 12.66 -14.51 -0.91
C TYR A 65 12.34 -14.78 -2.37
N ASN A 66 12.98 -14.06 -3.31
CA ASN A 66 12.76 -14.18 -4.75
C ASN A 66 11.28 -14.04 -5.12
N THR A 67 10.60 -13.04 -4.57
CA THR A 67 9.18 -12.81 -4.84
C THR A 67 8.98 -12.45 -6.31
N GLU A 68 8.01 -13.08 -6.95
CA GLU A 68 7.64 -12.88 -8.36
C GLU A 68 6.52 -11.87 -8.53
N MET A 69 5.78 -11.63 -7.45
CA MET A 69 4.60 -10.77 -7.40
C MET A 69 4.56 -10.07 -6.05
N MET A 70 4.23 -8.78 -6.06
CA MET A 70 4.26 -7.94 -4.87
C MET A 70 2.94 -7.18 -4.70
N PHE A 71 2.43 -7.15 -3.47
CA PHE A 71 1.29 -6.35 -3.07
C PHE A 71 1.69 -5.29 -2.06
N ASN A 72 1.26 -4.06 -2.26
CA ASN A 72 1.20 -3.05 -1.19
C ASN A 72 -0.26 -2.89 -0.79
N ILE A 73 -0.58 -3.27 0.42
CA ILE A 73 -1.92 -3.18 0.99
C ILE A 73 -1.90 -2.34 2.27
N GLY A 74 -2.85 -1.44 2.41
CA GLY A 74 -2.88 -0.53 3.56
C GLY A 74 -3.88 0.60 3.39
N ALA A 75 -3.79 1.59 4.29
CA ALA A 75 -4.64 2.75 4.35
C ALA A 75 -4.34 3.78 3.24
N ALA A 76 -5.35 4.54 2.86
CA ALA A 76 -5.22 5.77 2.07
C ALA A 76 -6.34 6.75 2.45
N GLY A 77 -6.04 8.05 2.34
CA GLY A 77 -7.04 9.11 2.46
C GLY A 77 -7.69 9.42 1.10
N SER A 78 -9.00 9.70 1.08
CA SER A 78 -9.67 10.25 -0.09
C SER A 78 -9.45 11.76 -0.21
N THR A 79 -9.22 12.25 -1.42
CA THR A 79 -9.08 13.69 -1.69
C THR A 79 -10.41 14.41 -1.88
N SER A 80 -11.50 13.66 -2.00
CA SER A 80 -12.86 14.17 -2.22
C SER A 80 -13.89 13.21 -1.61
N ASP A 81 -15.16 13.58 -1.68
CA ASP A 81 -16.28 12.73 -1.22
C ASP A 81 -16.66 11.61 -2.22
N ARG A 82 -15.82 11.38 -3.24
CA ARG A 82 -16.03 10.32 -4.22
C ARG A 82 -15.97 8.92 -3.60
N TYR A 83 -15.11 8.74 -2.60
CA TYR A 83 -14.94 7.47 -1.90
C TYR A 83 -15.28 7.64 -0.42
N SER A 84 -15.85 6.60 0.16
CA SER A 84 -16.23 6.54 1.57
C SER A 84 -15.23 5.72 2.38
N ALA A 85 -15.14 5.99 3.66
CA ALA A 85 -14.34 5.18 4.57
C ALA A 85 -14.79 3.71 4.53
N GLY A 86 -13.83 2.81 4.28
CA GLY A 86 -14.06 1.40 4.08
C GLY A 86 -14.11 0.94 2.62
N ASP A 87 -14.14 1.84 1.64
CA ASP A 87 -13.98 1.43 0.24
C ASP A 87 -12.58 0.89 -0.02
N ILE A 88 -12.50 -0.23 -0.75
CA ILE A 88 -11.21 -0.83 -1.14
C ILE A 88 -11.01 -0.61 -2.63
N ILE A 89 -9.91 0.04 -2.96
CA ILE A 89 -9.63 0.55 -4.31
C ILE A 89 -8.31 -0.03 -4.80
N HIS A 90 -8.31 -0.53 -6.03
CA HIS A 90 -7.10 -0.92 -6.76
C HIS A 90 -6.47 0.31 -7.43
N ILE A 91 -5.16 0.46 -7.32
CA ILE A 91 -4.47 1.63 -7.85
C ILE A 91 -3.96 1.34 -9.25
N ASP A 92 -4.36 2.17 -10.23
CA ASP A 92 -3.91 2.10 -11.61
C ASP A 92 -2.76 3.04 -11.95
N THR A 93 -2.60 4.08 -11.16
CA THR A 93 -1.59 5.12 -11.34
C THR A 93 -1.11 5.64 -10.01
N VAL A 94 0.20 5.75 -9.82
CA VAL A 94 0.81 6.42 -8.66
C VAL A 94 1.56 7.68 -9.10
N ILE A 95 1.48 8.73 -8.29
CA ILE A 95 2.17 10.01 -8.49
C ILE A 95 2.99 10.30 -7.24
N GLU A 96 4.30 10.42 -7.38
CA GLU A 96 5.16 10.90 -6.29
C GLU A 96 4.97 12.41 -6.14
N TYR A 97 4.04 12.82 -5.25
CA TYR A 97 3.50 14.18 -5.21
C TYR A 97 4.50 15.22 -4.71
N ASP A 98 5.24 14.92 -3.66
CA ASP A 98 6.23 15.82 -3.04
C ASP A 98 7.58 15.86 -3.76
N ARG A 99 7.75 15.09 -4.85
CA ARG A 99 8.96 15.15 -5.66
C ARG A 99 8.92 16.36 -6.60
N PRO A 100 9.89 17.29 -6.51
CA PRO A 100 9.94 18.43 -7.42
C PRO A 100 10.17 17.98 -8.87
N PRO A 101 9.56 18.67 -9.86
CA PRO A 101 9.85 18.40 -11.26
C PRO A 101 11.30 18.85 -11.57
N MET A 102 12.11 17.92 -12.05
CA MET A 102 13.50 18.19 -12.46
C MET A 102 13.70 17.81 -13.92
N ARG A 103 14.44 18.61 -14.69
CA ARG A 103 14.78 18.27 -16.07
C ARG A 103 15.58 16.97 -16.11
N GLY A 104 15.17 16.04 -17.01
CA GLY A 104 15.83 14.74 -17.15
C GLY A 104 15.59 13.77 -15.99
N SER A 105 14.72 14.09 -15.01
CA SER A 105 14.37 13.19 -13.94
C SER A 105 13.38 12.11 -14.40
N TRP A 106 13.34 11.01 -13.66
CA TRP A 106 12.30 9.99 -13.83
C TRP A 106 10.91 10.61 -13.71
N SER A 107 9.94 10.07 -14.44
CA SER A 107 8.56 10.51 -14.34
C SER A 107 8.08 10.45 -12.88
N ARG A 108 7.40 11.52 -12.44
CA ARG A 108 6.67 11.50 -11.17
C ARG A 108 5.49 10.52 -11.17
N LYS A 109 5.05 10.12 -12.37
CA LYS A 109 3.89 9.26 -12.60
C LYS A 109 4.33 7.89 -13.07
N THR A 110 3.83 6.85 -12.41
CA THR A 110 4.12 5.45 -12.72
C THR A 110 2.82 4.65 -12.62
N ALA A 111 2.61 3.68 -13.52
CA ALA A 111 1.47 2.78 -13.43
C ALA A 111 1.91 1.44 -12.81
N PRO A 112 1.33 0.95 -11.72
CA PRO A 112 1.48 -0.43 -11.27
C PRO A 112 0.81 -1.41 -12.23
N ASP A 113 0.96 -2.71 -11.99
CA ASP A 113 0.19 -3.73 -12.71
C ASP A 113 -1.27 -3.72 -12.26
N ILE A 114 -2.19 -4.13 -13.14
CA ILE A 114 -3.64 -4.06 -12.90
C ILE A 114 -4.23 -5.46 -12.91
N LEU A 115 -5.06 -5.75 -11.91
CA LEU A 115 -5.97 -6.89 -11.86
C LEU A 115 -7.37 -6.43 -12.25
N GLN A 116 -8.05 -7.21 -13.08
CA GLN A 116 -9.41 -6.88 -13.54
C GLN A 116 -10.46 -7.13 -12.45
N GLY A 117 -11.57 -6.42 -12.53
CA GLY A 117 -12.72 -6.63 -11.64
C GLY A 117 -12.76 -5.75 -10.38
N PHE A 118 -11.78 -4.86 -10.20
CA PHE A 118 -11.72 -3.95 -9.05
C PHE A 118 -11.90 -2.49 -9.45
N PRO A 119 -12.48 -1.64 -8.59
CA PRO A 119 -12.56 -0.20 -8.82
C PRO A 119 -11.15 0.40 -8.86
N LEU A 120 -10.90 1.29 -9.82
CA LEU A 120 -9.59 1.86 -10.07
C LEU A 120 -9.52 3.33 -9.64
N ALA A 121 -8.34 3.74 -9.13
CA ALA A 121 -8.05 5.14 -8.83
C ALA A 121 -6.57 5.49 -8.96
N THR A 122 -6.32 6.79 -9.14
CA THR A 122 -4.98 7.38 -9.04
C THR A 122 -4.63 7.69 -7.59
N LEU A 123 -3.41 7.36 -7.18
CA LEU A 123 -2.84 7.56 -5.85
C LEU A 123 -1.71 8.61 -5.88
N ALA A 124 -1.77 9.59 -5.02
CA ALA A 124 -0.65 10.49 -4.74
C ALA A 124 0.11 10.01 -3.49
N THR A 125 1.43 9.88 -3.60
CA THR A 125 2.30 9.47 -2.48
C THR A 125 3.20 10.62 -2.05
N GLN A 126 3.28 10.87 -0.73
CA GLN A 126 4.22 11.83 -0.12
C GLN A 126 4.61 11.40 1.30
N ASP A 127 5.75 11.89 1.83
CA ASP A 127 6.26 11.50 3.16
C ASP A 127 5.60 12.24 4.35
N ARG A 128 4.34 12.66 4.21
CA ARG A 128 3.53 13.20 5.30
C ARG A 128 2.03 12.99 5.04
N ALA A 129 1.26 12.90 6.11
CA ALA A 129 -0.19 12.80 6.00
C ALA A 129 -0.80 14.09 5.43
N VAL A 130 -1.84 13.96 4.60
CA VAL A 130 -2.62 15.08 4.08
C VAL A 130 -3.85 15.25 4.95
N VAL A 131 -3.78 16.18 5.91
CA VAL A 131 -4.88 16.47 6.85
C VAL A 131 -5.59 17.80 6.57
N SER A 132 -4.92 18.72 5.87
CA SER A 132 -5.49 20.03 5.52
C SER A 132 -6.47 19.90 4.36
N VAL A 133 -7.65 20.50 4.48
CA VAL A 133 -8.66 20.57 3.40
C VAL A 133 -8.08 21.22 2.15
N ILE A 134 -7.36 22.34 2.32
CA ILE A 134 -6.74 23.05 1.18
C ILE A 134 -5.72 22.15 0.46
N GLU A 135 -4.90 21.42 1.20
CA GLU A 135 -3.93 20.50 0.57
C GLU A 135 -4.64 19.33 -0.11
N ARG A 136 -5.70 18.78 0.46
CA ARG A 136 -6.51 17.73 -0.18
C ARG A 136 -7.10 18.20 -1.50
N GLU A 137 -7.60 19.43 -1.56
CA GLU A 137 -8.10 20.03 -2.81
C GLU A 137 -6.99 20.16 -3.87
N GLU A 138 -5.78 20.58 -3.48
CA GLU A 138 -4.64 20.68 -4.40
C GLU A 138 -4.20 19.30 -4.91
N VAL A 139 -4.06 18.31 -4.02
CA VAL A 139 -3.74 16.93 -4.41
C VAL A 139 -4.86 16.33 -5.25
N GLY A 140 -6.11 16.65 -4.94
CA GLY A 140 -7.32 16.18 -5.64
C GLY A 140 -7.38 16.56 -7.11
N LYS A 141 -6.66 17.62 -7.52
CA LYS A 141 -6.49 17.97 -8.94
C LYS A 141 -5.70 16.92 -9.74
N LEU A 142 -4.95 16.06 -9.07
CA LEU A 142 -4.04 15.09 -9.68
C LEU A 142 -4.37 13.64 -9.33
N ALA A 143 -4.87 13.36 -8.13
CA ALA A 143 -5.12 12.03 -7.62
C ALA A 143 -6.36 11.97 -6.73
N SER A 144 -7.08 10.85 -6.78
CA SER A 144 -8.28 10.65 -5.97
C SER A 144 -7.98 10.14 -4.55
N LEU A 145 -6.81 9.56 -4.35
CA LEU A 145 -6.34 9.01 -3.08
C LEU A 145 -4.94 9.51 -2.74
N VAL A 146 -4.61 9.48 -1.45
CA VAL A 146 -3.27 9.84 -0.93
C VAL A 146 -2.76 8.78 0.03
N ASP A 147 -1.46 8.48 -0.04
CA ASP A 147 -0.75 7.61 0.90
C ASP A 147 0.69 8.07 1.14
N MET A 148 1.47 7.24 1.85
CA MET A 148 2.87 7.54 2.14
C MET A 148 3.85 6.50 1.59
N GLU A 149 3.44 5.48 0.85
CA GLU A 149 4.25 4.30 0.46
C GLU A 149 4.23 3.98 -1.03
N GLY A 150 3.08 4.10 -1.68
CA GLY A 150 2.77 3.47 -2.97
C GLY A 150 3.76 3.77 -4.09
N ALA A 151 4.19 5.02 -4.25
CA ALA A 151 5.11 5.39 -5.33
C ALA A 151 6.48 4.71 -5.18
N ALA A 152 7.02 4.68 -3.97
CA ALA A 152 8.32 4.07 -3.69
C ALA A 152 8.28 2.54 -3.77
N PHE A 153 7.16 1.93 -3.37
CA PHE A 153 6.90 0.51 -3.57
C PHE A 153 6.94 0.14 -5.05
N VAL A 154 6.19 0.85 -5.90
CA VAL A 154 6.16 0.58 -7.36
C VAL A 154 7.52 0.79 -7.98
N GLN A 155 8.26 1.84 -7.58
CA GLN A 155 9.62 2.10 -8.08
C GLN A 155 10.56 0.93 -7.76
N ALA A 156 10.53 0.40 -6.53
CA ALA A 156 11.33 -0.75 -6.14
C ALA A 156 10.98 -1.99 -6.98
N CYS A 157 9.69 -2.35 -7.07
CA CYS A 157 9.26 -3.51 -7.87
C CYS A 157 9.68 -3.39 -9.34
N ARG A 158 9.54 -2.20 -9.94
CA ARG A 158 9.95 -1.96 -11.33
C ARG A 158 11.44 -2.09 -11.56
N LEU A 159 12.26 -1.63 -10.60
CA LEU A 159 13.71 -1.77 -10.69
C LEU A 159 14.14 -3.24 -10.81
N PHE A 160 13.42 -4.14 -10.15
CA PHE A 160 13.69 -5.59 -10.17
C PHE A 160 12.85 -6.36 -11.18
N GLY A 161 11.99 -5.71 -11.97
CA GLY A 161 11.13 -6.38 -12.96
C GLY A 161 10.03 -7.26 -12.35
N VAL A 162 9.62 -6.98 -11.11
CA VAL A 162 8.61 -7.74 -10.38
C VAL A 162 7.24 -7.04 -10.52
N LYS A 163 6.17 -7.81 -10.69
CA LYS A 163 4.80 -7.28 -10.76
C LYS A 163 4.40 -6.61 -9.46
N ALA A 164 3.78 -5.44 -9.56
CA ALA A 164 3.38 -4.61 -8.43
C ALA A 164 1.88 -4.31 -8.46
N TYR A 165 1.17 -4.72 -7.43
CA TYR A 165 -0.26 -4.46 -7.23
C TYR A 165 -0.48 -3.66 -5.96
N LEU A 166 -1.36 -2.66 -6.01
CA LEU A 166 -1.69 -1.84 -4.86
C LEU A 166 -3.19 -1.89 -4.59
N PHE A 167 -3.56 -2.22 -3.36
CA PHE A 167 -4.93 -2.11 -2.86
C PHE A 167 -4.96 -1.23 -1.62
N LYS A 168 -5.78 -0.21 -1.66
CA LYS A 168 -5.91 0.76 -0.57
C LYS A 168 -7.31 0.76 -0.01
N ILE A 169 -7.42 0.68 1.32
CA ILE A 169 -8.68 0.93 2.01
C ILE A 169 -8.76 2.41 2.38
N VAL A 170 -9.84 3.05 2.01
CA VAL A 170 -10.08 4.45 2.36
C VAL A 170 -10.35 4.54 3.87
N THR A 171 -9.51 5.27 4.57
CA THR A 171 -9.63 5.46 6.04
C THR A 171 -10.14 6.83 6.42
N ASP A 172 -9.93 7.82 5.57
CA ASP A 172 -10.30 9.19 5.84
C ASP A 172 -10.68 9.93 4.54
N THR A 173 -11.50 10.95 4.72
CA THR A 173 -12.04 11.82 3.66
C THR A 173 -11.78 13.28 4.04
N PRO A 174 -12.13 14.27 3.21
CA PRO A 174 -11.94 15.70 3.55
C PRO A 174 -12.57 16.15 4.87
N SER A 175 -13.54 15.41 5.39
CA SER A 175 -14.16 15.70 6.72
C SER A 175 -13.28 15.28 7.91
N HIS A 176 -12.25 14.44 7.70
CA HIS A 176 -11.33 13.99 8.75
C HIS A 176 -10.05 14.84 8.72
N THR A 177 -9.88 15.68 9.73
CA THR A 177 -8.79 16.67 9.80
C THR A 177 -7.79 16.40 10.93
N ASP A 178 -7.96 15.30 11.68
CA ASP A 178 -7.09 14.89 12.79
C ASP A 178 -6.42 13.54 12.52
N ASN A 179 -5.13 13.48 12.74
CA ASN A 179 -4.34 12.24 12.63
C ASN A 179 -4.85 11.12 13.57
N ASN A 180 -5.40 11.45 14.73
CA ASN A 180 -5.94 10.45 15.65
C ASN A 180 -7.17 9.75 15.06
N GLU A 181 -8.03 10.49 14.35
CA GLU A 181 -9.19 9.92 13.63
C GLU A 181 -8.74 8.93 12.55
N ILE A 182 -7.65 9.24 11.84
CA ILE A 182 -7.07 8.35 10.82
C ILE A 182 -6.65 7.03 11.45
N VAL A 183 -5.91 7.07 12.57
CA VAL A 183 -5.44 5.85 13.27
C VAL A 183 -6.62 5.02 13.80
N GLU A 184 -7.64 5.64 14.36
CA GLU A 184 -8.85 4.95 14.82
C GLU A 184 -9.61 4.31 13.64
N ASN A 185 -9.71 4.98 12.51
CA ASN A 185 -10.33 4.45 11.33
C ASN A 185 -9.54 3.25 10.75
N ILE A 186 -8.21 3.30 10.76
CA ILE A 186 -7.38 2.14 10.40
C ILE A 186 -7.73 0.95 11.28
N ARG A 187 -7.77 1.12 12.61
CA ARG A 187 -8.13 0.05 13.56
C ARG A 187 -9.52 -0.54 13.29
N ARG A 188 -10.48 0.32 12.97
CA ARG A 188 -11.87 -0.09 12.70
C ARG A 188 -12.02 -0.83 11.37
N LEU A 189 -11.21 -0.49 10.37
CA LEU A 189 -11.39 -0.96 9.00
C LEU A 189 -10.41 -2.07 8.57
N ARG A 190 -9.36 -2.34 9.35
CA ARG A 190 -8.32 -3.32 9.02
C ARG A 190 -8.84 -4.74 8.80
N ASP A 191 -9.86 -5.16 9.57
CA ASP A 191 -10.45 -6.49 9.41
C ASP A 191 -11.16 -6.64 8.06
N ARG A 192 -11.79 -5.57 7.55
CA ARG A 192 -12.37 -5.54 6.22
C ARG A 192 -11.30 -5.70 5.12
N LEU A 193 -10.15 -5.05 5.29
CA LEU A 193 -9.03 -5.19 4.37
C LEU A 193 -8.46 -6.62 4.38
N TYR A 194 -8.34 -7.21 5.57
CA TYR A 194 -7.93 -8.60 5.75
C TYR A 194 -8.89 -9.57 5.05
N CYS A 195 -10.19 -9.52 5.34
CA CYS A 195 -11.18 -10.39 4.69
C CYS A 195 -11.13 -10.24 3.16
N PHE A 196 -11.09 -9.00 2.66
CA PHE A 196 -10.96 -8.74 1.23
C PHE A 196 -9.75 -9.45 0.63
N PHE A 197 -8.58 -9.35 1.27
CA PHE A 197 -7.35 -9.94 0.74
C PHE A 197 -7.40 -11.47 0.77
N MET A 198 -7.88 -12.04 1.87
CA MET A 198 -8.03 -13.49 2.01
C MET A 198 -8.97 -14.05 0.95
N ASP A 199 -10.15 -13.46 0.77
CA ASP A 199 -11.19 -13.93 -0.15
C ASP A 199 -10.78 -13.86 -1.62
N ASN A 200 -9.97 -12.86 -1.99
CA ASN A 200 -9.60 -12.64 -3.40
C ASN A 200 -8.26 -13.25 -3.82
N PHE A 201 -7.33 -13.48 -2.89
CA PHE A 201 -5.95 -13.86 -3.25
C PHE A 201 -5.41 -15.08 -2.53
N MET A 202 -6.05 -15.56 -1.46
CA MET A 202 -5.53 -16.65 -0.62
C MET A 202 -6.48 -17.83 -0.47
N SER A 203 -7.61 -17.84 -1.19
CA SER A 203 -8.58 -18.95 -1.22
C SER A 203 -8.16 -20.10 -2.11
#